data_7877653b9569e5e2ec0ef1715a765e3e
#
_entry.id   7877653b9569e5e2ec0ef1715a765e3e
#
_cell.length_a   1.000
_cell.length_b   1.000
_cell.length_c   1.000
_cell.angle_alpha   90.00
_cell.angle_beta   90.00
_cell.angle_gamma   90.00
#
_symmetry.space_group_name_H-M   'P 1'
#
loop_
_entity.id
_entity.type
_entity.pdbx_description
1 polymer ?
#
loop_
_entity_poly.entity_id
_entity_poly.type
_entity_poly.pdbx_seq_one_letter_code
_entity_poly.pdbx_strand_id
1 'polypeptide(L)'
;MKKLLFVFAMVAGTTFSASAQVQQGTILVDAYYGMPNLYKSAFQSLVSAADATNVQSGGIGPLGVRAEWLAAEKFGVGIDVCYSDAYVTEDAFGSDGMPYSYELRSPKIGIMATMNYHFVSTETVDFYFIAGGGWKNRTLTSTTDDPNYTTDSIDMSLLNIAARVGVGARIFFTENIGINLGVGFGQGSIFNGGVSMKF
;
A
#
# COMPACT_ATOMS: atom_id res chain seq x y z
N MET A 1 21.98 -2.76 2.73
CA MET A 1 21.40 -3.59 1.67
C MET A 1 21.76 -5.08 1.78
N LYS A 2 23.02 -5.49 2.04
CA LYS A 2 23.42 -6.93 2.16
C LYS A 2 22.72 -7.67 3.33
N LYS A 3 22.42 -7.01 4.44
CA LYS A 3 21.76 -7.63 5.60
C LYS A 3 20.26 -7.92 5.38
N LEU A 4 19.57 -7.15 4.51
CA LEU A 4 18.17 -7.40 4.16
C LEU A 4 18.02 -8.62 3.26
N LEU A 5 18.97 -8.85 2.36
CA LEU A 5 19.02 -10.05 1.50
C LEU A 5 19.21 -11.34 2.32
N PHE A 6 19.95 -11.26 3.44
CA PHE A 6 20.20 -12.42 4.29
C PHE A 6 18.96 -12.86 5.09
N VAL A 7 18.14 -11.90 5.53
CA VAL A 7 16.86 -12.20 6.19
C VAL A 7 15.87 -12.82 5.20
N PHE A 8 15.86 -12.35 3.95
CA PHE A 8 15.03 -12.93 2.89
C PHE A 8 15.45 -14.35 2.51
N ALA A 9 16.77 -14.64 2.50
CA ALA A 9 17.31 -15.96 2.22
C ALA A 9 17.06 -16.97 3.37
N MET A 10 17.00 -16.51 4.62
CA MET A 10 16.71 -17.39 5.76
C MET A 10 15.24 -17.82 5.83
N VAL A 11 14.31 -16.98 5.37
CA VAL A 11 12.87 -17.31 5.27
C VAL A 11 12.61 -18.31 4.13
N ALA A 12 13.42 -18.28 3.08
CA ALA A 12 13.30 -19.20 1.93
C ALA A 12 13.86 -20.62 2.19
N GLY A 13 14.56 -20.85 3.32
CA GLY A 13 15.28 -22.09 3.61
C GLY A 13 14.50 -23.17 4.38
N THR A 14 13.26 -22.88 4.82
CA THR A 14 12.42 -23.89 5.49
C THR A 14 11.56 -24.63 4.47
N THR A 15 12.10 -25.70 3.90
CA THR A 15 11.33 -26.66 3.07
C THR A 15 10.35 -27.40 3.96
N PHE A 16 9.13 -26.89 4.10
CA PHE A 16 8.03 -27.70 4.57
C PHE A 16 7.48 -28.49 3.36
N SER A 17 7.50 -29.81 3.46
CA SER A 17 6.74 -30.68 2.56
C SER A 17 5.26 -30.46 2.85
N ALA A 18 4.69 -29.42 2.27
CA ALA A 18 3.27 -29.10 2.38
C ALA A 18 2.58 -29.49 1.08
N SER A 19 1.44 -30.13 1.20
CA SER A 19 0.45 -30.27 0.14
C SER A 19 0.28 -28.93 -0.57
N ALA A 20 0.28 -28.93 -1.90
CA ALA A 20 0.30 -27.72 -2.72
C ALA A 20 -0.94 -26.81 -2.56
N GLN A 21 -2.00 -27.31 -1.95
CA GLN A 21 -3.25 -26.59 -1.67
C GLN A 21 -3.11 -25.67 -0.47
N VAL A 22 -3.76 -24.51 -0.53
CA VAL A 22 -3.91 -23.60 0.63
C VAL A 22 -4.86 -24.27 1.62
N GLN A 23 -4.36 -24.65 2.79
CA GLN A 23 -5.07 -25.43 3.82
C GLN A 23 -4.96 -24.75 5.18
N GLN A 24 -5.75 -25.22 6.14
CA GLN A 24 -5.61 -24.81 7.54
C GLN A 24 -4.16 -24.98 8.02
N GLY A 25 -3.61 -23.96 8.64
CA GLY A 25 -2.23 -23.90 9.11
C GLY A 25 -1.24 -23.27 8.11
N THR A 26 -1.60 -23.11 6.83
CA THR A 26 -0.77 -22.45 5.82
C THR A 26 -0.52 -20.98 6.20
N ILE A 27 0.71 -20.52 5.99
CA ILE A 27 1.08 -19.13 6.10
C ILE A 27 1.29 -18.57 4.68
N LEU A 28 0.61 -17.46 4.38
CA LEU A 28 0.70 -16.76 3.11
C LEU A 28 1.33 -15.38 3.35
N VAL A 29 2.30 -15.01 2.52
CA VAL A 29 2.94 -13.69 2.57
C VAL A 29 2.85 -13.04 1.20
N ASP A 30 2.21 -11.89 1.13
CA ASP A 30 2.06 -11.09 -0.08
C ASP A 30 2.90 -9.83 0.03
N ALA A 31 3.78 -9.57 -0.94
CA ALA A 31 4.33 -8.25 -1.18
C ALA A 31 3.58 -7.65 -2.38
N TYR A 32 3.07 -6.44 -2.25
CA TYR A 32 2.22 -5.85 -3.30
C TYR A 32 2.48 -4.36 -3.52
N TYR A 33 2.14 -3.91 -4.72
CA TYR A 33 2.08 -2.52 -5.11
C TYR A 33 0.68 -2.17 -5.60
N GLY A 34 0.13 -1.06 -5.10
CA GLY A 34 -1.22 -0.60 -5.43
C GLY A 34 -1.23 0.53 -6.45
N MET A 35 -2.21 0.51 -7.34
CA MET A 35 -2.42 1.54 -8.37
C MET A 35 -3.92 1.76 -8.67
N PRO A 36 -4.33 2.95 -9.19
CA PRO A 36 -3.56 4.19 -9.18
C PRO A 36 -3.30 4.66 -7.74
N ASN A 37 -2.32 5.54 -7.53
CA ASN A 37 -2.20 6.25 -6.27
C ASN A 37 -3.30 7.33 -6.22
N LEU A 38 -4.37 7.05 -5.50
CA LEU A 38 -5.57 7.91 -5.45
C LEU A 38 -5.28 9.30 -4.87
N TYR A 39 -4.30 9.41 -3.97
CA TYR A 39 -3.92 10.70 -3.37
C TYR A 39 -3.15 11.56 -4.36
N LYS A 40 -2.22 10.95 -5.14
CA LYS A 40 -1.58 11.65 -6.24
C LYS A 40 -2.61 12.18 -7.24
N SER A 41 -3.58 11.37 -7.62
CA SER A 41 -4.65 11.76 -8.53
C SER A 41 -5.51 12.90 -7.95
N ALA A 42 -5.80 12.87 -6.64
CA ALA A 42 -6.52 13.95 -5.97
C ALA A 42 -5.73 15.26 -5.96
N PHE A 43 -4.43 15.22 -5.63
CA PHE A 43 -3.57 16.40 -5.68
C PHE A 43 -3.48 17.02 -7.07
N GLN A 44 -3.30 16.18 -8.11
CA GLN A 44 -3.31 16.66 -9.50
C GLN A 44 -4.61 17.37 -9.85
N SER A 45 -5.76 16.84 -9.41
CA SER A 45 -7.06 17.47 -9.67
C SER A 45 -7.23 18.81 -8.96
N LEU A 46 -6.71 18.95 -7.73
CA LEU A 46 -6.76 20.20 -6.96
C LEU A 46 -5.92 21.30 -7.62
N VAL A 47 -4.69 20.98 -7.99
CA VAL A 47 -3.77 21.96 -8.58
C VAL A 47 -4.18 22.33 -10.00
N SER A 48 -4.72 21.40 -10.79
CA SER A 48 -5.25 21.70 -12.13
C SER A 48 -6.43 22.69 -12.11
N ALA A 49 -7.10 22.82 -10.97
CA ALA A 49 -8.19 23.80 -10.79
C ALA A 49 -7.70 25.20 -10.36
N ALA A 50 -6.41 25.36 -10.06
CA ALA A 50 -5.83 26.58 -9.45
C ALA A 50 -5.03 27.47 -10.41
N ASP A 51 -5.09 27.27 -11.74
CA ASP A 51 -4.30 28.00 -12.76
C ASP A 51 -2.78 28.02 -12.47
N ALA A 52 -2.28 27.01 -11.76
CA ALA A 52 -0.87 26.89 -11.38
C ALA A 52 0.02 26.57 -12.59
N THR A 53 1.25 27.09 -12.59
CA THR A 53 2.24 26.83 -13.64
C THR A 53 3.27 25.80 -13.21
N ASN A 54 3.91 25.12 -14.16
CA ASN A 54 4.96 24.11 -13.93
C ASN A 54 4.58 23.00 -12.95
N VAL A 55 3.32 22.56 -12.97
CA VAL A 55 2.81 21.55 -12.06
C VAL A 55 3.47 20.19 -12.32
N GLN A 56 4.15 19.66 -11.31
CA GLN A 56 4.68 18.32 -11.31
C GLN A 56 4.06 17.51 -10.17
N SER A 57 3.77 16.26 -10.40
CA SER A 57 3.25 15.37 -9.36
C SER A 57 3.92 14.02 -9.39
N GLY A 58 4.20 13.49 -8.22
CA GLY A 58 4.86 12.21 -8.06
C GLY A 58 4.38 11.47 -6.82
N GLY A 59 5.08 10.41 -6.51
CA GLY A 59 4.85 9.63 -5.31
C GLY A 59 4.97 8.13 -5.54
N ILE A 60 4.92 7.40 -4.43
CA ILE A 60 4.91 5.94 -4.41
C ILE A 60 3.48 5.52 -4.10
N GLY A 61 2.88 4.66 -4.93
CA GLY A 61 1.58 4.04 -4.68
C GLY A 61 1.64 3.19 -3.42
N PRO A 62 0.52 2.72 -2.87
CA PRO A 62 0.58 1.85 -1.72
C PRO A 62 1.49 0.66 -1.99
N LEU A 63 2.64 0.62 -1.30
CA LEU A 63 3.55 -0.49 -1.26
C LEU A 63 3.35 -1.18 0.07
N GLY A 64 3.08 -2.48 0.07
CA GLY A 64 2.78 -3.17 1.31
C GLY A 64 3.22 -4.61 1.35
N VAL A 65 3.19 -5.14 2.57
CA VAL A 65 3.41 -6.55 2.87
C VAL A 65 2.25 -7.02 3.76
N ARG A 66 1.66 -8.15 3.38
CA ARG A 66 0.63 -8.82 4.14
C ARG A 66 1.10 -10.21 4.52
N ALA A 67 0.96 -10.56 5.79
CA ALA A 67 1.11 -11.91 6.28
C ALA A 67 -0.24 -12.43 6.76
N GLU A 68 -0.60 -13.64 6.37
CA GLU A 68 -1.85 -14.30 6.66
C GLU A 68 -1.59 -15.71 7.16
N TRP A 69 -2.31 -16.13 8.19
CA TRP A 69 -2.37 -17.49 8.67
C TRP A 69 -3.78 -18.05 8.49
N LEU A 70 -3.91 -19.19 7.84
CA LEU A 70 -5.18 -19.88 7.69
C LEU A 70 -5.58 -20.54 9.00
N ALA A 71 -6.43 -19.89 9.76
CA ALA A 71 -6.96 -20.39 11.02
C ALA A 71 -7.95 -21.54 10.81
N ALA A 72 -8.60 -21.60 9.65
CA ALA A 72 -9.49 -22.68 9.21
C ALA A 72 -9.37 -22.86 7.69
N GLU A 73 -9.96 -23.93 7.14
CA GLU A 73 -9.87 -24.25 5.69
C GLU A 73 -10.20 -23.07 4.75
N LYS A 74 -11.15 -22.22 5.16
CA LYS A 74 -11.62 -21.08 4.34
C LYS A 74 -11.42 -19.72 4.98
N PHE A 75 -10.84 -19.67 6.19
CA PHE A 75 -10.66 -18.41 6.91
C PHE A 75 -9.21 -18.18 7.29
N GLY A 76 -8.67 -17.07 6.82
CA GLY A 76 -7.38 -16.56 7.18
C GLY A 76 -7.48 -15.29 8.04
N VAL A 77 -6.57 -15.14 8.97
CA VAL A 77 -6.37 -13.92 9.74
C VAL A 77 -4.94 -13.42 9.53
N GLY A 78 -4.75 -12.12 9.48
CA GLY A 78 -3.45 -11.60 9.12
C GLY A 78 -3.21 -10.16 9.53
N ILE A 79 -2.04 -9.68 9.13
CA ILE A 79 -1.60 -8.30 9.32
C ILE A 79 -1.16 -7.76 7.96
N ASP A 80 -1.56 -6.53 7.67
CA ASP A 80 -1.20 -5.79 6.46
C ASP A 80 -0.51 -4.48 6.86
N VAL A 81 0.73 -4.28 6.41
CA VAL A 81 1.49 -3.05 6.61
C VAL A 81 1.74 -2.41 5.27
N CYS A 82 1.39 -1.13 5.13
CA CYS A 82 1.56 -0.42 3.87
C CYS A 82 2.12 0.99 4.07
N TYR A 83 2.86 1.43 3.06
CA TYR A 83 3.37 2.78 2.91
C TYR A 83 2.90 3.36 1.58
N SER A 84 2.54 4.63 1.56
CA SER A 84 2.31 5.38 0.33
C SER A 84 2.75 6.83 0.51
N ASP A 85 3.15 7.45 -0.58
CA ASP A 85 3.52 8.86 -0.62
C ASP A 85 2.93 9.50 -1.87
N ALA A 86 2.53 10.76 -1.75
CA ALA A 86 2.06 11.55 -2.87
C ALA A 86 2.53 12.98 -2.66
N TYR A 87 3.03 13.60 -3.72
CA TYR A 87 3.41 15.01 -3.70
C TYR A 87 2.99 15.69 -4.99
N VAL A 88 2.84 16.99 -4.90
CA VAL A 88 2.68 17.90 -6.03
C VAL A 88 3.55 19.13 -5.78
N THR A 89 4.25 19.57 -6.81
CA THR A 89 5.01 20.82 -6.84
C THR A 89 4.40 21.74 -7.88
N GLU A 90 4.39 23.02 -7.57
CA GLU A 90 3.92 24.09 -8.46
C GLU A 90 4.75 25.35 -8.26
N ASP A 91 4.85 26.16 -9.29
CA ASP A 91 5.44 27.49 -9.20
C ASP A 91 4.31 28.52 -9.07
N ALA A 92 4.41 29.38 -8.04
CA ALA A 92 3.47 30.46 -7.80
C ALA A 92 4.21 31.72 -7.37
N PHE A 93 3.55 32.87 -7.49
CA PHE A 93 4.14 34.15 -7.06
C PHE A 93 3.93 34.35 -5.56
N GLY A 94 5.00 34.67 -4.85
CA GLY A 94 4.95 35.06 -3.46
C GLY A 94 4.34 36.45 -3.26
N SER A 95 4.21 36.88 -2.02
CA SER A 95 3.67 38.21 -1.66
C SER A 95 4.52 39.39 -2.14
N ASP A 96 5.79 39.17 -2.47
CA ASP A 96 6.73 40.09 -3.03
C ASP A 96 6.72 40.15 -4.58
N GLY A 97 5.87 39.34 -5.21
CA GLY A 97 5.74 39.20 -6.64
C GLY A 97 6.84 38.38 -7.33
N MET A 98 7.69 37.72 -6.57
CA MET A 98 8.72 36.81 -7.09
C MET A 98 8.18 35.38 -7.23
N PRO A 99 8.64 34.62 -8.23
CA PRO A 99 8.25 33.21 -8.38
C PRO A 99 8.98 32.32 -7.39
N TYR A 100 8.23 31.45 -6.70
CA TYR A 100 8.74 30.46 -5.76
C TYR A 100 8.13 29.11 -6.05
N SER A 101 8.84 28.05 -5.66
CA SER A 101 8.34 26.68 -5.75
C SER A 101 7.62 26.28 -4.45
N TYR A 102 6.46 25.67 -4.59
CA TYR A 102 5.66 25.13 -3.49
C TYR A 102 5.50 23.64 -3.67
N GLU A 103 5.83 22.86 -2.63
CA GLU A 103 5.59 21.42 -2.58
C GLU A 103 4.55 21.08 -1.51
N LEU A 104 3.51 20.37 -1.92
CA LEU A 104 2.57 19.75 -1.02
C LEU A 104 2.80 18.24 -1.03
N ARG A 105 3.12 17.64 0.13
CA ARG A 105 3.47 16.23 0.26
C ARG A 105 2.66 15.53 1.34
N SER A 106 2.27 14.29 1.09
CA SER A 106 1.44 13.52 2.03
C SER A 106 1.88 12.06 2.14
N PRO A 107 2.93 11.77 2.93
CA PRO A 107 3.29 10.41 3.27
C PRO A 107 2.24 9.76 4.19
N LYS A 108 2.04 8.46 4.02
CA LYS A 108 1.15 7.64 4.83
C LYS A 108 1.81 6.32 5.18
N ILE A 109 1.73 5.93 6.44
CA ILE A 109 1.95 4.56 6.90
C ILE A 109 0.66 4.01 7.49
N GLY A 110 0.39 2.72 7.29
CA GLY A 110 -0.77 2.04 7.86
C GLY A 110 -0.45 0.63 8.28
N ILE A 111 -1.10 0.18 9.35
CA ILE A 111 -1.07 -1.19 9.84
C ILE A 111 -2.50 -1.63 10.12
N MET A 112 -2.88 -2.81 9.64
CA MET A 112 -4.24 -3.33 9.78
C MET A 112 -4.22 -4.81 10.13
N ALA A 113 -5.13 -5.23 10.98
CA ALA A 113 -5.55 -6.62 11.08
C ALA A 113 -6.49 -6.94 9.89
N THR A 114 -6.31 -8.10 9.28
CA THR A 114 -7.11 -8.54 8.13
C THR A 114 -7.75 -9.88 8.40
N MET A 115 -8.92 -10.09 7.79
CA MET A 115 -9.63 -11.36 7.73
C MET A 115 -9.91 -11.67 6.27
N ASN A 116 -9.57 -12.88 5.84
CA ASN A 116 -9.79 -13.33 4.47
C ASN A 116 -10.74 -14.54 4.48
N TYR A 117 -11.65 -14.57 3.51
CA TYR A 117 -12.50 -15.73 3.24
C TYR A 117 -12.16 -16.30 1.87
N HIS A 118 -11.60 -17.52 1.85
CA HIS A 118 -11.17 -18.23 0.65
C HIS A 118 -12.36 -19.00 0.06
N PHE A 119 -12.91 -18.53 -1.05
CA PHE A 119 -14.09 -19.16 -1.67
C PHE A 119 -13.71 -20.15 -2.78
N VAL A 120 -12.52 -20.04 -3.35
CA VAL A 120 -11.90 -21.03 -4.23
C VAL A 120 -10.45 -21.19 -3.82
N SER A 121 -10.05 -22.40 -3.50
CA SER A 121 -8.66 -22.75 -3.18
C SER A 121 -8.30 -24.07 -3.82
N THR A 122 -7.33 -24.03 -4.72
CA THR A 122 -6.75 -25.17 -5.41
C THR A 122 -5.24 -25.18 -5.22
N GLU A 123 -4.54 -26.13 -5.79
CA GLU A 123 -3.08 -26.18 -5.79
C GLU A 123 -2.44 -24.95 -6.43
N THR A 124 -3.06 -24.43 -7.47
CA THR A 124 -2.50 -23.36 -8.32
C THR A 124 -3.15 -22.00 -8.07
N VAL A 125 -4.42 -21.97 -7.67
CA VAL A 125 -5.19 -20.71 -7.58
C VAL A 125 -5.94 -20.64 -6.25
N ASP A 126 -5.89 -19.44 -5.65
CA ASP A 126 -6.59 -19.10 -4.41
C ASP A 126 -7.33 -17.78 -4.61
N PHE A 127 -8.67 -17.80 -4.57
CA PHE A 127 -9.51 -16.60 -4.61
C PHE A 127 -10.09 -16.30 -3.23
N TYR A 128 -10.02 -15.05 -2.82
CA TYR A 128 -10.46 -14.67 -1.49
C TYR A 128 -11.14 -13.29 -1.45
N PHE A 129 -12.06 -13.12 -0.51
CA PHE A 129 -12.51 -11.83 -0.03
C PHE A 129 -11.59 -11.37 1.11
N ILE A 130 -11.31 -10.09 1.19
CA ILE A 130 -10.53 -9.48 2.27
C ILE A 130 -11.31 -8.35 2.91
N ALA A 131 -11.34 -8.33 4.23
CA ALA A 131 -11.75 -7.20 5.05
C ALA A 131 -10.65 -6.93 6.08
N GLY A 132 -10.41 -5.66 6.39
CA GLY A 132 -9.40 -5.28 7.37
C GLY A 132 -9.71 -3.96 8.03
N GLY A 133 -9.19 -3.80 9.25
CA GLY A 133 -9.29 -2.59 10.04
C GLY A 133 -8.03 -2.38 10.86
N GLY A 134 -7.69 -1.12 11.11
CA GLY A 134 -6.49 -0.81 11.86
C GLY A 134 -6.22 0.67 11.96
N TRP A 135 -4.96 1.00 12.01
CA TRP A 135 -4.48 2.35 12.20
C TRP A 135 -3.69 2.83 10.99
N LYS A 136 -3.80 4.13 10.71
CA LYS A 136 -2.97 4.83 9.73
C LYS A 136 -2.51 6.18 10.30
N ASN A 137 -1.32 6.60 9.94
CA ASN A 137 -0.87 7.97 10.11
C ASN A 137 -0.66 8.60 8.74
N ARG A 138 -1.15 9.82 8.56
CA ARG A 138 -0.97 10.64 7.37
C ARG A 138 -0.67 12.08 7.78
N THR A 139 0.44 12.60 7.30
CA THR A 139 0.85 14.00 7.49
C THR A 139 0.72 14.71 6.15
N LEU A 140 0.22 15.93 6.15
CA LEU A 140 0.26 16.84 5.01
C LEU A 140 1.30 17.91 5.34
N THR A 141 2.35 18.00 4.54
CA THR A 141 3.43 18.98 4.71
C THR A 141 3.46 19.90 3.52
N SER A 142 3.42 21.20 3.76
CA SER A 142 3.64 22.23 2.75
C SER A 142 5.03 22.83 2.95
N THR A 143 5.86 22.79 1.93
CA THR A 143 7.20 23.37 1.91
C THR A 143 7.36 24.30 0.73
N THR A 144 8.17 25.35 0.89
CA THR A 144 8.46 26.33 -0.18
C THR A 144 9.85 26.92 0.03
N ASP A 145 10.43 27.45 -1.01
CA ASP A 145 11.64 28.28 -0.98
C ASP A 145 11.34 29.79 -0.81
N ASP A 146 10.05 30.19 -0.67
CA ASP A 146 9.68 31.57 -0.32
C ASP A 146 10.13 31.89 1.12
N PRO A 147 11.05 32.86 1.32
CA PRO A 147 11.55 33.22 2.64
C PRO A 147 10.49 33.89 3.53
N ASN A 148 9.38 34.35 2.97
CA ASN A 148 8.28 34.99 3.70
C ASN A 148 7.21 33.97 4.14
N TYR A 149 7.35 32.71 3.70
CA TYR A 149 6.40 31.65 4.02
C TYR A 149 6.98 30.70 5.07
N THR A 150 6.17 30.34 6.05
CA THR A 150 6.55 29.35 7.07
C THR A 150 6.13 27.95 6.61
N THR A 151 7.09 27.02 6.59
CA THR A 151 6.76 25.60 6.39
C THR A 151 5.75 25.15 7.43
N ASP A 152 4.61 24.63 6.99
CA ASP A 152 3.54 24.15 7.85
C ASP A 152 3.31 22.66 7.64
N SER A 153 3.00 21.97 8.71
CA SER A 153 2.64 20.55 8.67
C SER A 153 1.33 20.34 9.43
N ILE A 154 0.36 19.80 8.72
CA ILE A 154 -0.94 19.46 9.29
C ILE A 154 -1.01 17.95 9.46
N ASP A 155 -1.18 17.51 10.70
CA ASP A 155 -1.54 16.13 10.98
C ASP A 155 -3.00 15.91 10.55
N MET A 156 -3.21 15.16 9.46
CA MET A 156 -4.53 14.84 8.94
C MET A 156 -5.18 13.67 9.71
N SER A 157 -4.77 13.45 10.95
CA SER A 157 -5.15 12.32 11.79
C SER A 157 -6.52 12.45 12.47
N LEU A 158 -7.41 13.31 11.98
CA LEU A 158 -8.79 13.40 12.50
C LEU A 158 -9.49 12.03 12.59
N LEU A 159 -9.07 11.06 11.77
CA LEU A 159 -9.44 9.65 11.87
C LEU A 159 -8.22 8.78 11.49
N ASN A 160 -7.44 8.40 12.50
CA ASN A 160 -6.33 7.45 12.34
C ASN A 160 -6.80 6.00 12.04
N ILE A 161 -8.03 5.85 11.56
CA ILE A 161 -8.62 4.55 11.25
C ILE A 161 -8.25 4.19 9.82
N ALA A 162 -7.63 3.03 9.64
CA ALA A 162 -7.49 2.36 8.36
C ALA A 162 -8.58 1.30 8.22
N ALA A 163 -9.16 1.20 7.03
CA ALA A 163 -10.08 0.11 6.69
C ALA A 163 -9.79 -0.37 5.27
N ARG A 164 -10.06 -1.64 5.00
CA ARG A 164 -9.93 -2.24 3.68
C ARG A 164 -11.05 -3.24 3.44
N VAL A 165 -11.54 -3.26 2.21
CA VAL A 165 -12.44 -4.29 1.70
C VAL A 165 -12.10 -4.55 0.25
N GLY A 166 -12.11 -5.82 -0.18
CA GLY A 166 -11.82 -6.17 -1.55
C GLY A 166 -11.90 -7.66 -1.84
N VAL A 167 -11.50 -7.99 -3.05
CA VAL A 167 -11.32 -9.37 -3.53
C VAL A 167 -9.91 -9.52 -4.05
N GLY A 168 -9.35 -10.71 -3.92
CA GLY A 168 -8.03 -11.02 -4.41
C GLY A 168 -7.94 -12.42 -5.00
N ALA A 169 -6.88 -12.59 -5.79
CA ALA A 169 -6.48 -13.87 -6.35
C ALA A 169 -4.99 -14.05 -6.14
N ARG A 170 -4.58 -15.28 -5.80
CA ARG A 170 -3.17 -15.72 -5.85
C ARG A 170 -3.06 -16.82 -6.89
N ILE A 171 -2.04 -16.75 -7.72
CA ILE A 171 -1.75 -17.76 -8.75
C ILE A 171 -0.33 -18.25 -8.49
N PHE A 172 -0.22 -19.51 -8.09
CA PHE A 172 1.05 -20.14 -7.74
C PHE A 172 1.64 -20.84 -8.96
N PHE A 173 2.88 -20.53 -9.29
CA PHE A 173 3.65 -21.16 -10.39
C PHE A 173 4.49 -22.34 -9.88
N THR A 174 4.81 -22.31 -8.60
CA THR A 174 5.48 -23.38 -7.87
C THR A 174 4.66 -23.68 -6.61
N GLU A 175 5.06 -24.68 -5.86
CA GLU A 175 4.41 -25.02 -4.58
C GLU A 175 4.37 -23.83 -3.60
N ASN A 176 5.37 -22.92 -3.67
CA ASN A 176 5.57 -21.90 -2.67
C ASN A 176 5.53 -20.45 -3.22
N ILE A 177 5.65 -20.25 -4.55
CA ILE A 177 5.81 -18.93 -5.14
C ILE A 177 4.75 -18.68 -6.20
N GLY A 178 4.11 -17.54 -6.11
CA GLY A 178 3.09 -17.07 -7.04
C GLY A 178 3.03 -15.56 -7.15
N ILE A 179 2.01 -15.10 -7.82
CA ILE A 179 1.63 -13.68 -7.87
C ILE A 179 0.32 -13.48 -7.13
N ASN A 180 0.11 -12.27 -6.61
CA ASN A 180 -1.17 -11.81 -6.12
C ASN A 180 -1.70 -10.68 -6.99
N LEU A 181 -3.01 -10.65 -7.14
CA LEU A 181 -3.77 -9.58 -7.78
C LEU A 181 -4.96 -9.25 -6.87
N GLY A 182 -5.32 -8.00 -6.76
CA GLY A 182 -6.45 -7.61 -5.94
C GLY A 182 -7.15 -6.36 -6.44
N VAL A 183 -8.43 -6.30 -6.14
CA VAL A 183 -9.29 -5.14 -6.38
C VAL A 183 -10.01 -4.81 -5.08
N GLY A 184 -10.01 -3.54 -4.69
CA GLY A 184 -10.67 -3.14 -3.44
C GLY A 184 -10.47 -1.68 -3.10
N PHE A 185 -10.94 -1.31 -1.92
CA PHE A 185 -10.89 0.06 -1.42
C PHE A 185 -10.25 0.09 -0.03
N GLY A 186 -9.73 1.27 0.34
CA GLY A 186 -9.32 1.57 1.72
C GLY A 186 -7.85 1.86 1.94
N GLN A 187 -6.94 1.47 1.05
CA GLN A 187 -5.50 1.73 1.21
C GLN A 187 -4.93 2.86 0.35
N GLY A 188 -5.75 3.48 -0.50
CA GLY A 188 -5.33 4.56 -1.38
C GLY A 188 -5.01 4.09 -2.80
N SER A 189 -5.42 2.88 -3.15
CA SER A 189 -5.44 2.32 -4.51
C SER A 189 -6.70 1.51 -4.73
N ILE A 190 -7.04 1.25 -5.98
CA ILE A 190 -8.15 0.37 -6.37
C ILE A 190 -7.62 -1.02 -6.71
N PHE A 191 -6.55 -1.08 -7.47
CA PHE A 191 -5.90 -2.33 -7.87
C PHE A 191 -4.60 -2.50 -7.08
N ASN A 192 -4.24 -3.74 -6.81
CA ASN A 192 -2.92 -4.10 -6.30
C ASN A 192 -2.45 -5.39 -6.95
N GLY A 193 -1.15 -5.54 -7.04
CA GLY A 193 -0.53 -6.75 -7.56
C GLY A 193 0.90 -6.89 -7.05
N GLY A 194 1.38 -8.13 -7.02
CA GLY A 194 2.70 -8.41 -6.51
C GLY A 194 3.03 -9.89 -6.44
N VAL A 195 3.86 -10.25 -5.49
CA VAL A 195 4.37 -11.61 -5.30
C VAL A 195 3.76 -12.22 -4.05
N SER A 196 3.39 -13.50 -4.13
CA SER A 196 2.92 -14.30 -3.00
C SER A 196 3.90 -15.43 -2.71
N MET A 197 4.08 -15.70 -1.42
CA MET A 197 4.79 -16.86 -0.91
C MET A 197 3.88 -17.66 0.00
N LYS A 198 4.00 -19.00 -0.06
CA LYS A 198 3.23 -19.95 0.74
C LYS A 198 4.18 -20.85 1.54
N PHE A 199 3.89 -21.03 2.83
CA PHE A 199 4.68 -21.81 3.78
C PHE A 199 3.79 -22.75 4.59
#